data_2768fc937d2f5076aa26eed7e23d2846
#
_entry.id   2768fc937d2f5076aa26eed7e23d2846
#
_cell.length_a   1.000
_cell.length_b   1.000
_cell.length_c   1.000
_cell.angle_alpha   90.00
_cell.angle_beta   90.00
_cell.angle_gamma   90.00
#
_symmetry.space_group_name_H-M   'P 1'
#
loop_
_entity.id
_entity.type
_entity.pdbx_description
1 polymer ?
#
loop_
_entity_poly.entity_id
_entity_poly.type
_entity_poly.pdbx_seq_one_letter_code
_entity_poly.pdbx_strand_id
1 'polypeptide(L)'
;MASVSALINRMRYWCAVANMGYSQSDRWNFNPSGGNCDCSSLVIHCLKEAGFDTGSATYTGNLSDNLTKRGWTRLPANGNPQAGDILLNDVHHVAVYLGGGRLAQASISERGTAYGRAGDQTGRETNIRAYYNYPWNCYLRYQGAQSSAPAVNSGAIAVDGNVGPATVRKWQQVMGTAVDGIISGQQVPDGRTYARPAIDSSVVRYGRGGSDLIRAVQRRLGCGVDGLLGPATIRAIQAYYGLAQDASFGPATARALQTALNQNRF
;
A
#
# COMPACT_ATOMS: atom_id res chain seq x y z
N MET A 1 -15.71 -0.75 4.15
CA MET A 1 -15.42 0.56 4.77
C MET A 1 -14.26 1.21 4.02
N ALA A 2 -14.31 2.53 3.81
CA ALA A 2 -13.23 3.28 3.14
C ALA A 2 -11.93 3.19 3.93
N SER A 3 -10.80 3.00 3.26
CA SER A 3 -9.50 2.81 3.91
C SER A 3 -8.37 3.46 3.11
N VAL A 4 -7.58 4.28 3.78
CA VAL A 4 -6.36 4.88 3.21
C VAL A 4 -5.33 3.80 2.83
N SER A 5 -5.21 2.75 3.62
CA SER A 5 -4.34 1.61 3.27
C SER A 5 -4.81 0.90 2.00
N ALA A 6 -6.14 0.74 1.82
CA ALA A 6 -6.68 0.19 0.59
C ALA A 6 -6.38 1.11 -0.60
N LEU A 7 -6.52 2.43 -0.47
CA LEU A 7 -6.14 3.39 -1.50
C LEU A 7 -4.67 3.21 -1.92
N ILE A 8 -3.75 3.18 -0.96
CA ILE A 8 -2.32 2.97 -1.22
C ILE A 8 -2.08 1.65 -1.97
N ASN A 9 -2.74 0.57 -1.55
CA ASN A 9 -2.60 -0.74 -2.19
C ASN A 9 -3.16 -0.76 -3.62
N ARG A 10 -4.30 -0.08 -3.86
CA ARG A 10 -4.87 0.03 -5.22
C ARG A 10 -3.97 0.87 -6.13
N MET A 11 -3.43 1.99 -5.64
CA MET A 11 -2.45 2.77 -6.38
C MET A 11 -1.19 1.95 -6.73
N ARG A 12 -0.68 1.14 -5.80
CA ARG A 12 0.45 0.24 -6.07
C ARG A 12 0.11 -0.80 -7.12
N TYR A 13 -1.07 -1.41 -7.05
CA TYR A 13 -1.52 -2.39 -8.02
C TYR A 13 -1.60 -1.79 -9.43
N TRP A 14 -2.28 -0.67 -9.60
CA TRP A 14 -2.48 -0.05 -10.90
C TRP A 14 -1.21 0.58 -11.48
N CYS A 15 -0.24 0.98 -10.64
CA CYS A 15 1.00 1.62 -11.09
C CYS A 15 2.21 0.70 -11.19
N ALA A 16 2.14 -0.56 -10.72
CA ALA A 16 3.30 -1.45 -10.69
C ALA A 16 2.99 -2.90 -11.07
N VAL A 17 1.71 -3.29 -11.19
CA VAL A 17 1.31 -4.66 -11.49
C VAL A 17 0.44 -4.73 -12.75
N ALA A 18 -0.54 -3.84 -12.86
CA ALA A 18 -1.43 -3.77 -14.01
C ALA A 18 -0.71 -3.17 -15.23
N ASN A 19 -1.05 -3.67 -16.40
CA ASN A 19 -0.55 -3.16 -17.69
C ASN A 19 -1.40 -1.97 -18.13
N MET A 20 -1.09 -0.75 -17.62
CA MET A 20 -1.90 0.45 -17.84
C MET A 20 -1.16 1.50 -18.67
N GLY A 21 -1.78 1.91 -19.77
CA GLY A 21 -1.35 3.02 -20.58
C GLY A 21 -1.85 4.38 -20.06
N TYR A 22 -1.42 5.44 -20.72
CA TYR A 22 -1.88 6.79 -20.45
C TYR A 22 -2.61 7.37 -21.68
N SER A 23 -3.90 7.67 -21.54
CA SER A 23 -4.65 8.36 -22.58
C SER A 23 -5.85 9.10 -22.00
N GLN A 24 -5.96 10.42 -22.27
CA GLN A 24 -7.10 11.22 -21.82
C GLN A 24 -8.39 10.88 -22.60
N SER A 25 -8.30 10.42 -23.83
CA SER A 25 -9.47 10.04 -24.64
C SER A 25 -10.09 8.70 -24.22
N ASP A 26 -9.32 7.83 -23.53
CA ASP A 26 -9.76 6.49 -23.09
C ASP A 26 -9.51 6.27 -21.58
N ARG A 27 -9.51 7.33 -20.79
CA ARG A 27 -9.01 7.38 -19.42
C ARG A 27 -9.80 6.57 -18.39
N TRP A 28 -10.93 5.99 -18.75
CA TRP A 28 -11.74 5.16 -17.86
C TRP A 28 -11.70 3.68 -18.24
N ASN A 29 -10.77 3.28 -19.07
CA ASN A 29 -10.57 1.89 -19.49
C ASN A 29 -9.66 1.14 -18.51
N PHE A 30 -10.20 0.77 -17.34
CA PHE A 30 -9.47 0.04 -16.30
C PHE A 30 -9.45 -1.47 -16.56
N ASN A 31 -8.70 -1.87 -17.56
CA ASN A 31 -8.41 -3.28 -17.86
C ASN A 31 -6.96 -3.59 -17.42
N PRO A 32 -6.74 -4.46 -16.41
CA PRO A 32 -5.39 -4.75 -15.92
C PRO A 32 -4.47 -5.46 -16.92
N SER A 33 -5.02 -6.02 -17.99
CA SER A 33 -4.26 -6.68 -19.06
C SER A 33 -3.88 -5.75 -20.22
N GLY A 34 -4.33 -4.50 -20.21
CA GLY A 34 -4.07 -3.52 -21.27
C GLY A 34 -5.18 -2.47 -21.32
N GLY A 35 -5.21 -1.57 -20.36
CA GLY A 35 -6.16 -0.47 -20.28
C GLY A 35 -5.49 0.89 -20.41
N ASN A 36 -6.27 1.95 -20.16
CA ASN A 36 -5.82 3.33 -20.14
C ASN A 36 -6.40 4.10 -18.95
N CYS A 37 -5.62 5.02 -18.44
CA CYS A 37 -6.06 6.01 -17.48
C CYS A 37 -5.37 7.37 -17.76
N ASP A 38 -5.79 8.41 -17.07
CA ASP A 38 -5.02 9.63 -16.85
C ASP A 38 -4.73 9.80 -15.35
N CYS A 39 -4.04 10.86 -14.96
CA CYS A 39 -3.69 11.09 -13.56
C CYS A 39 -4.93 11.15 -12.65
N SER A 40 -5.98 11.81 -13.09
CA SER A 40 -7.19 12.02 -12.29
C SER A 40 -8.10 10.79 -12.26
N SER A 41 -8.29 10.12 -13.39
CA SER A 41 -9.09 8.90 -13.44
C SER A 41 -8.47 7.77 -12.63
N LEU A 42 -7.13 7.63 -12.65
CA LEU A 42 -6.42 6.66 -11.83
C LEU A 42 -6.70 6.86 -10.33
N VAL A 43 -6.52 8.09 -9.83
CA VAL A 43 -6.73 8.39 -8.41
C VAL A 43 -8.20 8.19 -8.02
N ILE A 44 -9.14 8.69 -8.85
CA ILE A 44 -10.57 8.53 -8.58
C ILE A 44 -11.00 7.06 -8.60
N HIS A 45 -10.49 6.27 -9.55
CA HIS A 45 -10.76 4.84 -9.61
C HIS A 45 -10.25 4.12 -8.35
N CYS A 46 -9.00 4.38 -7.96
CA CYS A 46 -8.42 3.80 -6.76
C CYS A 46 -9.14 4.21 -5.47
N LEU A 47 -9.64 5.45 -5.39
CA LEU A 47 -10.47 5.91 -4.29
C LEU A 47 -11.78 5.11 -4.20
N LYS A 48 -12.48 4.91 -5.32
CA LYS A 48 -13.71 4.12 -5.39
C LYS A 48 -13.46 2.65 -4.97
N GLU A 49 -12.40 2.02 -5.50
CA GLU A 49 -12.02 0.67 -5.12
C GLU A 49 -11.62 0.56 -3.63
N ALA A 50 -11.08 1.64 -3.05
CA ALA A 50 -10.77 1.73 -1.63
C ALA A 50 -12.00 2.05 -0.75
N GLY A 51 -13.19 2.15 -1.34
CA GLY A 51 -14.46 2.36 -0.66
C GLY A 51 -14.77 3.82 -0.34
N PHE A 52 -14.02 4.79 -0.88
CA PHE A 52 -14.31 6.21 -0.70
C PHE A 52 -15.42 6.69 -1.63
N ASP A 53 -16.31 7.52 -1.08
CA ASP A 53 -17.24 8.31 -1.88
C ASP A 53 -16.47 9.47 -2.54
N THR A 54 -16.47 9.49 -3.86
CA THR A 54 -15.81 10.53 -4.65
C THR A 54 -16.81 11.56 -5.22
N GLY A 55 -18.10 11.42 -4.89
CA GLY A 55 -19.17 12.24 -5.43
C GLY A 55 -19.18 12.26 -6.96
N SER A 56 -19.23 13.44 -7.52
CA SER A 56 -19.18 13.70 -8.97
C SER A 56 -17.78 14.04 -9.48
N ALA A 57 -16.71 13.68 -8.74
CA ALA A 57 -15.34 13.93 -9.18
C ALA A 57 -15.02 13.15 -10.46
N THR A 58 -14.49 13.86 -11.45
CA THR A 58 -14.12 13.29 -12.76
C THR A 58 -12.75 13.75 -13.26
N TYR A 59 -12.19 14.82 -12.69
CA TYR A 59 -10.88 15.36 -13.08
C TYR A 59 -10.27 16.18 -11.93
N THR A 60 -9.03 16.63 -12.09
CA THR A 60 -8.27 17.38 -11.06
C THR A 60 -9.01 18.60 -10.53
N GLY A 61 -9.62 19.39 -11.42
CA GLY A 61 -10.28 20.67 -11.07
C GLY A 61 -11.52 20.53 -10.19
N ASN A 62 -12.19 19.38 -10.17
CA ASN A 62 -13.35 19.17 -9.30
C ASN A 62 -13.08 18.16 -8.16
N LEU A 63 -11.87 17.62 -8.08
CA LEU A 63 -11.52 16.59 -7.11
C LEU A 63 -11.55 17.12 -5.68
N SER A 64 -10.91 18.28 -5.43
CA SER A 64 -10.85 18.90 -4.10
C SER A 64 -12.24 19.17 -3.53
N ASP A 65 -13.11 19.82 -4.29
CA ASP A 65 -14.46 20.19 -3.85
C ASP A 65 -15.33 18.96 -3.52
N ASN A 66 -15.16 17.89 -4.29
CA ASN A 66 -15.90 16.65 -4.06
C ASN A 66 -15.41 15.93 -2.81
N LEU A 67 -14.11 15.84 -2.62
CA LEU A 67 -13.53 15.11 -1.51
C LEU A 67 -13.64 15.86 -0.18
N THR A 68 -13.51 17.19 -0.17
CA THR A 68 -13.64 17.98 1.06
C THR A 68 -15.04 17.91 1.67
N LYS A 69 -16.07 17.72 0.86
CA LYS A 69 -17.44 17.45 1.33
C LYS A 69 -17.64 16.04 1.87
N ARG A 70 -16.60 15.18 1.81
CA ARG A 70 -16.65 13.74 2.09
C ARG A 70 -15.54 13.26 3.03
N GLY A 71 -15.15 14.13 3.98
CA GLY A 71 -14.22 13.79 5.04
C GLY A 71 -12.74 13.96 4.69
N TRP A 72 -12.43 14.62 3.57
CA TRP A 72 -11.05 15.01 3.24
C TRP A 72 -10.82 16.48 3.62
N THR A 73 -9.61 16.78 4.08
CA THR A 73 -9.18 18.15 4.38
C THR A 73 -8.15 18.59 3.37
N ARG A 74 -8.35 19.81 2.84
CA ARG A 74 -7.37 20.47 1.99
C ARG A 74 -6.31 21.15 2.86
N LEU A 75 -5.08 20.68 2.77
CA LEU A 75 -3.92 21.15 3.53
C LEU A 75 -2.92 21.86 2.60
N PRO A 76 -2.17 22.85 3.09
CA PRO A 76 -1.08 23.45 2.32
C PRO A 76 -0.05 22.41 1.88
N ALA A 77 0.46 22.55 0.65
CA ALA A 77 1.55 21.74 0.14
C ALA A 77 2.89 22.22 0.73
N ASN A 78 3.21 21.77 1.92
CA ASN A 78 4.36 22.21 2.72
C ASN A 78 5.63 21.35 2.56
N GLY A 79 5.66 20.46 1.56
CA GLY A 79 6.78 19.54 1.33
C GLY A 79 6.78 18.27 2.20
N ASN A 80 5.85 18.13 3.15
CA ASN A 80 5.79 17.00 4.09
C ASN A 80 4.47 16.20 3.97
N PRO A 81 4.21 15.54 2.83
CA PRO A 81 3.02 14.72 2.68
C PRO A 81 3.06 13.49 3.61
N GLN A 82 1.90 13.03 4.04
CA GLN A 82 1.73 11.78 4.77
C GLN A 82 1.22 10.67 3.84
N ALA A 83 1.51 9.41 4.17
CA ALA A 83 1.07 8.27 3.38
C ALA A 83 -0.45 8.28 3.21
N GLY A 84 -0.90 8.23 1.96
CA GLY A 84 -2.31 8.34 1.56
C GLY A 84 -2.77 9.76 1.25
N ASP A 85 -1.94 10.78 1.43
CA ASP A 85 -2.25 12.11 0.94
C ASP A 85 -2.37 12.12 -0.59
N ILE A 86 -3.42 12.76 -1.08
CA ILE A 86 -3.54 13.06 -2.51
C ILE A 86 -2.81 14.38 -2.76
N LEU A 87 -1.78 14.30 -3.57
CA LEU A 87 -0.98 15.44 -4.00
C LEU A 87 -1.68 16.06 -5.21
N LEU A 88 -2.24 17.24 -5.06
CA LEU A 88 -3.08 17.85 -6.08
C LEU A 88 -2.52 19.18 -6.59
N ASN A 89 -2.34 19.25 -7.90
CA ASN A 89 -2.37 20.47 -8.66
C ASN A 89 -3.75 20.55 -9.32
N ASP A 90 -4.53 21.56 -8.98
CA ASP A 90 -5.95 21.67 -9.36
C ASP A 90 -6.18 21.71 -10.88
N VAL A 91 -5.15 22.03 -11.66
CA VAL A 91 -5.23 22.21 -13.12
C VAL A 91 -4.57 21.07 -13.89
N HIS A 92 -3.37 20.64 -13.45
CA HIS A 92 -2.50 19.88 -14.33
C HIS A 92 -2.27 18.42 -13.88
N HIS A 93 -2.24 18.14 -12.57
CA HIS A 93 -1.78 16.83 -12.13
C HIS A 93 -2.28 16.41 -10.76
N VAL A 94 -2.39 15.09 -10.56
CA VAL A 94 -2.68 14.49 -9.27
C VAL A 94 -1.91 13.17 -9.10
N ALA A 95 -1.44 12.92 -7.89
CA ALA A 95 -0.77 11.70 -7.50
C ALA A 95 -1.18 11.31 -6.07
N VAL A 96 -0.83 10.11 -5.63
CA VAL A 96 -1.00 9.69 -4.23
C VAL A 96 0.37 9.44 -3.61
N TYR A 97 0.62 10.04 -2.46
CA TYR A 97 1.83 9.79 -1.70
C TYR A 97 1.73 8.45 -0.96
N LEU A 98 2.67 7.55 -1.21
CA LEU A 98 2.66 6.20 -0.67
C LEU A 98 3.39 6.05 0.67
N GLY A 99 4.00 7.15 1.15
CA GLY A 99 4.94 7.09 2.26
C GLY A 99 6.37 6.76 1.81
N GLY A 100 7.33 6.89 2.73
CA GLY A 100 8.73 6.54 2.48
C GLY A 100 9.40 7.33 1.33
N GLY A 101 8.98 8.57 1.09
CA GLY A 101 9.53 9.40 0.01
C GLY A 101 9.07 8.99 -1.39
N ARG A 102 7.95 8.26 -1.55
CA ARG A 102 7.47 7.77 -2.85
C ARG A 102 6.03 8.19 -3.14
N LEU A 103 5.73 8.39 -4.41
CA LEU A 103 4.38 8.62 -4.91
C LEU A 103 4.03 7.64 -6.04
N ALA A 104 2.72 7.46 -6.29
CA ALA A 104 2.17 6.71 -7.42
C ALA A 104 1.31 7.64 -8.27
N GLN A 105 1.42 7.51 -9.59
CA GLN A 105 0.75 8.39 -10.54
C GLN A 105 0.59 7.73 -11.92
N ALA A 106 -0.34 8.25 -12.73
CA ALA A 106 -0.30 8.16 -14.18
C ALA A 106 0.29 9.47 -14.72
N SER A 107 1.26 9.40 -15.61
CA SER A 107 2.11 10.55 -15.95
C SER A 107 1.95 11.05 -17.38
N ILE A 108 2.28 10.22 -18.37
CA ILE A 108 2.27 10.62 -19.77
C ILE A 108 2.27 9.39 -20.67
N SER A 109 1.78 9.49 -21.90
CA SER A 109 1.79 8.38 -22.84
C SER A 109 3.21 8.01 -23.32
N GLU A 110 3.33 6.89 -24.01
CA GLU A 110 4.54 6.41 -24.67
C GLU A 110 5.12 7.42 -25.67
N ARG A 111 4.28 8.34 -26.14
CA ARG A 111 4.64 9.39 -27.11
C ARG A 111 4.99 10.73 -26.47
N GLY A 112 4.94 10.82 -25.14
CA GLY A 112 5.10 12.10 -24.44
C GLY A 112 3.94 13.07 -24.64
N THR A 113 2.72 12.56 -24.92
CA THR A 113 1.50 13.35 -25.14
C THR A 113 0.40 12.90 -24.17
N ALA A 114 -0.73 13.60 -24.19
CA ALA A 114 -1.91 13.22 -23.43
C ALA A 114 -2.70 12.04 -24.04
N TYR A 115 -2.29 11.54 -25.18
CA TYR A 115 -3.00 10.53 -25.95
C TYR A 115 -2.05 9.41 -26.35
N GLY A 116 -2.26 8.21 -25.81
CA GLY A 116 -1.45 7.03 -26.02
C GLY A 116 -2.26 5.79 -26.35
N ARG A 117 -1.57 4.68 -26.48
CA ARG A 117 -2.14 3.35 -26.66
C ARG A 117 -2.52 2.72 -25.34
N ALA A 118 -3.40 1.73 -25.40
CA ALA A 118 -3.73 0.92 -24.23
C ALA A 118 -2.53 0.04 -23.81
N GLY A 119 -2.36 -0.09 -22.50
CA GLY A 119 -1.24 -0.80 -21.90
C GLY A 119 0.02 0.04 -21.72
N ASP A 120 0.90 -0.43 -20.87
CA ASP A 120 2.18 0.20 -20.54
C ASP A 120 3.25 -0.22 -21.57
N GLN A 121 3.73 0.70 -22.37
CA GLN A 121 4.74 0.46 -23.38
C GLN A 121 6.15 0.86 -22.93
N THR A 122 6.26 1.78 -21.97
CA THR A 122 7.54 2.38 -21.60
C THR A 122 7.88 2.32 -20.12
N GLY A 123 6.93 1.87 -19.27
CA GLY A 123 7.04 1.90 -17.80
C GLY A 123 6.93 3.32 -17.23
N ARG A 124 6.41 4.27 -18.02
CA ARG A 124 6.25 5.67 -17.63
C ARG A 124 4.82 6.11 -17.56
N GLU A 125 3.92 5.43 -18.23
CA GLU A 125 2.50 5.75 -18.35
C GLU A 125 1.86 5.74 -16.96
N THR A 126 2.03 4.67 -16.22
CA THR A 126 1.76 4.58 -14.78
C THR A 126 3.04 4.19 -14.06
N ASN A 127 3.34 4.81 -12.93
CA ASN A 127 4.60 4.55 -12.25
C ASN A 127 4.56 4.85 -10.75
N ILE A 128 5.49 4.22 -10.03
CA ILE A 128 5.84 4.55 -8.65
C ILE A 128 7.26 5.10 -8.64
N ARG A 129 7.43 6.36 -8.24
CA ARG A 129 8.71 7.03 -8.22
C ARG A 129 9.00 7.77 -6.92
N ALA A 130 10.21 8.29 -6.76
CA ALA A 130 10.54 9.18 -5.66
C ALA A 130 9.63 10.42 -5.68
N TYR A 131 9.22 10.87 -4.49
CA TYR A 131 8.54 12.16 -4.36
C TYR A 131 9.42 13.27 -4.96
N TYR A 132 8.80 14.16 -5.72
CA TYR A 132 9.48 15.28 -6.35
C TYR A 132 8.70 16.57 -6.11
N ASN A 133 9.44 17.69 -6.13
CA ASN A 133 8.84 18.99 -5.98
C ASN A 133 8.12 19.38 -7.28
N TYR A 134 6.81 19.16 -7.29
CA TYR A 134 5.89 19.63 -8.31
C TYR A 134 5.10 20.82 -7.73
N PRO A 135 4.59 21.75 -8.51
CA PRO A 135 3.80 22.86 -7.97
C PRO A 135 2.43 22.38 -7.47
N TRP A 136 2.47 21.55 -6.42
CA TRP A 136 1.27 21.07 -5.75
C TRP A 136 0.53 22.25 -5.11
N ASN A 137 -0.76 22.41 -5.39
CA ASN A 137 -1.58 23.44 -4.74
C ASN A 137 -1.96 23.02 -3.32
N CYS A 138 -2.17 21.73 -3.10
CA CYS A 138 -2.55 21.20 -1.79
C CYS A 138 -2.22 19.71 -1.65
N TYR A 139 -2.34 19.25 -0.39
CA TYR A 139 -2.53 17.84 -0.07
C TYR A 139 -3.97 17.65 0.40
N LEU A 140 -4.69 16.67 -0.19
CA LEU A 140 -5.97 16.24 0.36
C LEU A 140 -5.72 15.07 1.28
N ARG A 141 -6.02 15.25 2.57
CA ARG A 141 -5.85 14.24 3.61
C ARG A 141 -7.21 13.81 4.12
N TYR A 142 -7.44 12.50 4.17
CA TYR A 142 -8.67 11.96 4.71
C TYR A 142 -8.73 12.17 6.23
N GLN A 143 -9.77 12.85 6.69
CA GLN A 143 -10.05 13.11 8.12
C GLN A 143 -11.36 12.44 8.57
N GLY A 144 -12.18 11.99 7.61
CA GLY A 144 -13.40 11.24 7.92
C GLY A 144 -13.01 9.95 8.57
N ALA A 145 -13.82 9.47 9.53
CA ALA A 145 -13.49 8.42 10.47
C ALA A 145 -12.47 7.42 9.92
N GLN A 146 -11.20 7.76 9.94
CA GLN A 146 -10.27 6.80 10.45
C GLN A 146 -10.99 6.33 11.70
N SER A 147 -11.42 5.06 11.73
CA SER A 147 -11.51 4.39 13.01
C SER A 147 -10.32 4.92 13.77
N SER A 148 -10.58 5.89 14.64
CA SER A 148 -9.53 6.65 15.31
C SER A 148 -8.51 5.63 15.72
N ALA A 149 -7.32 5.69 15.14
CA ALA A 149 -6.18 5.24 15.89
C ALA A 149 -6.33 6.05 17.18
N PRO A 150 -6.70 5.42 18.31
CA PRO A 150 -6.80 6.16 19.54
C PRO A 150 -5.46 6.85 19.68
N ALA A 151 -5.53 8.14 19.98
CA ALA A 151 -4.40 8.85 20.52
C ALA A 151 -3.72 7.88 21.50
N VAL A 152 -2.46 7.54 21.22
CA VAL A 152 -1.49 6.82 22.03
C VAL A 152 -2.02 6.50 23.44
N ASN A 153 -2.71 5.38 23.64
CA ASN A 153 -2.89 4.70 24.93
C ASN A 153 -3.62 3.33 24.85
N SER A 154 -3.75 2.72 23.66
CA SER A 154 -3.95 1.28 23.57
C SER A 154 -2.98 0.76 22.51
N GLY A 155 -2.04 -0.10 22.86
CA GLY A 155 -1.07 -0.70 21.96
C GLY A 155 -1.67 -1.61 20.86
N ALA A 156 -2.89 -1.35 20.42
CA ALA A 156 -3.64 -2.09 19.42
C ALA A 156 -3.38 -1.54 18.01
N ILE A 157 -3.18 -2.44 17.06
CA ILE A 157 -3.00 -2.16 15.63
C ILE A 157 -4.26 -2.48 14.84
N ALA A 158 -4.42 -1.89 13.66
CA ALA A 158 -5.53 -2.20 12.76
C ALA A 158 -5.49 -3.68 12.32
N VAL A 159 -6.65 -4.34 12.26
CA VAL A 159 -6.82 -5.70 11.73
C VAL A 159 -7.33 -5.58 10.30
N ASP A 160 -6.49 -5.06 9.42
CA ASP A 160 -6.81 -4.72 8.03
C ASP A 160 -6.40 -5.79 7.02
N GLY A 161 -5.59 -6.77 7.47
CA GLY A 161 -5.05 -7.82 6.61
C GLY A 161 -3.83 -7.38 5.81
N ASN A 162 -3.17 -6.28 6.21
CA ASN A 162 -1.93 -5.80 5.62
C ASN A 162 -0.84 -5.59 6.68
N VAL A 163 0.30 -6.25 6.52
CA VAL A 163 1.44 -6.16 7.45
C VAL A 163 2.32 -4.97 7.06
N GLY A 164 1.93 -3.80 7.52
CA GLY A 164 2.71 -2.56 7.40
C GLY A 164 3.59 -2.29 8.63
N PRO A 165 4.23 -1.08 8.68
CA PRO A 165 5.17 -0.73 9.74
C PRO A 165 4.61 -0.85 11.17
N ALA A 166 3.34 -0.49 11.37
CA ALA A 166 2.70 -0.60 12.69
C ALA A 166 2.58 -2.06 13.13
N THR A 167 2.16 -2.95 12.22
CA THR A 167 2.06 -4.39 12.50
C THR A 167 3.44 -4.99 12.79
N VAL A 168 4.47 -4.65 12.01
CA VAL A 168 5.83 -5.17 12.23
C VAL A 168 6.39 -4.69 13.57
N ARG A 169 6.26 -3.41 13.92
CA ARG A 169 6.68 -2.89 15.24
C ARG A 169 5.97 -3.60 16.38
N LYS A 170 4.65 -3.80 16.28
CA LYS A 170 3.90 -4.53 17.30
C LYS A 170 4.34 -5.99 17.39
N TRP A 171 4.61 -6.62 16.25
CA TRP A 171 5.12 -7.99 16.22
C TRP A 171 6.49 -8.10 16.88
N GLN A 172 7.40 -7.16 16.58
CA GLN A 172 8.70 -7.06 17.23
C GLN A 172 8.58 -6.86 18.75
N GLN A 173 7.68 -6.00 19.19
CA GLN A 173 7.39 -5.79 20.62
C GLN A 173 6.93 -7.09 21.30
N VAL A 174 5.95 -7.79 20.71
CA VAL A 174 5.42 -9.05 21.27
C VAL A 174 6.47 -10.15 21.27
N MET A 175 7.34 -10.18 20.26
CA MET A 175 8.43 -11.17 20.16
C MET A 175 9.70 -10.78 20.91
N GLY A 176 9.75 -9.59 21.54
CA GLY A 176 10.91 -9.11 22.30
C GLY A 176 12.16 -8.84 21.45
N THR A 177 12.00 -8.39 20.22
CA THR A 177 13.12 -8.05 19.33
C THR A 177 13.25 -6.54 19.14
N ALA A 178 14.33 -6.07 18.50
CA ALA A 178 14.49 -4.64 18.17
C ALA A 178 13.29 -4.10 17.37
N VAL A 179 12.74 -2.95 17.79
CA VAL A 179 11.50 -2.39 17.26
C VAL A 179 11.80 -1.30 16.22
N ASP A 180 12.23 -1.72 15.03
CA ASP A 180 12.54 -0.81 13.91
C ASP A 180 11.45 -0.80 12.82
N GLY A 181 10.50 -1.74 12.88
CA GLY A 181 9.43 -1.87 11.88
C GLY A 181 9.88 -2.55 10.58
N ILE A 182 11.01 -3.27 10.59
CA ILE A 182 11.61 -3.89 9.41
C ILE A 182 11.77 -5.41 9.58
N ILE A 183 11.47 -6.15 8.54
CA ILE A 183 11.81 -7.57 8.39
C ILE A 183 13.04 -7.64 7.49
N SER A 184 14.21 -7.72 8.10
CA SER A 184 15.51 -7.62 7.40
C SER A 184 15.97 -8.94 6.80
N GLY A 185 16.95 -8.86 5.87
CA GLY A 185 17.71 -10.00 5.36
C GLY A 185 16.88 -11.08 4.64
N GLN A 186 15.80 -10.67 3.95
CA GLN A 186 14.85 -11.59 3.35
C GLN A 186 15.19 -11.91 1.88
N GLN A 187 14.81 -13.11 1.46
CA GLN A 187 14.81 -13.48 0.04
C GLN A 187 13.56 -12.97 -0.67
N VAL A 188 13.67 -12.71 -1.98
CA VAL A 188 12.52 -12.38 -2.83
C VAL A 188 11.68 -13.64 -3.00
N PRO A 189 10.34 -13.59 -2.75
CA PRO A 189 9.46 -14.72 -3.05
C PRO A 189 9.47 -15.07 -4.54
N ASP A 190 9.45 -16.35 -4.87
CA ASP A 190 9.39 -16.83 -6.26
C ASP A 190 7.97 -16.81 -6.84
N GLY A 191 6.97 -16.54 -6.03
CA GLY A 191 5.56 -16.50 -6.43
C GLY A 191 4.94 -17.86 -6.78
N ARG A 192 5.75 -18.94 -6.75
CA ARG A 192 5.30 -20.31 -7.08
C ARG A 192 5.26 -21.21 -5.85
N THR A 193 6.35 -21.27 -5.11
CA THR A 193 6.45 -22.11 -3.91
C THR A 193 5.94 -21.41 -2.66
N TYR A 194 6.00 -20.06 -2.63
CA TYR A 194 5.44 -19.21 -1.58
C TYR A 194 5.25 -17.77 -2.06
N ALA A 195 4.36 -17.05 -1.37
CA ALA A 195 4.08 -15.65 -1.64
C ALA A 195 3.84 -14.88 -0.33
N ARG A 196 3.99 -13.58 -0.36
CA ARG A 196 3.75 -12.67 0.79
C ARG A 196 2.89 -11.45 0.38
N PRO A 197 1.70 -11.68 -0.24
CA PRO A 197 0.92 -10.58 -0.82
C PRO A 197 0.38 -9.59 0.23
N ALA A 198 0.25 -10.01 1.49
CA ALA A 198 -0.21 -9.16 2.57
C ALA A 198 0.92 -8.46 3.33
N ILE A 199 2.18 -8.65 2.96
CA ILE A 199 3.32 -7.95 3.60
C ILE A 199 3.72 -6.78 2.72
N ASP A 200 3.63 -5.57 3.30
CA ASP A 200 4.05 -4.35 2.62
C ASP A 200 5.55 -4.41 2.28
N SER A 201 5.90 -4.17 1.03
CA SER A 201 7.30 -4.19 0.59
C SER A 201 8.17 -3.16 1.31
N SER A 202 7.58 -2.08 1.84
CA SER A 202 8.30 -1.04 2.59
C SER A 202 8.88 -1.54 3.92
N VAL A 203 8.28 -2.60 4.50
CA VAL A 203 8.76 -3.20 5.75
C VAL A 203 9.75 -4.35 5.53
N VAL A 204 10.05 -4.71 4.29
CA VAL A 204 10.97 -5.79 3.96
C VAL A 204 12.30 -5.24 3.46
N ARG A 205 13.41 -5.72 4.00
CA ARG A 205 14.75 -5.49 3.45
C ARG A 205 15.27 -6.80 2.88
N TYR A 206 15.45 -6.83 1.57
CA TYR A 206 16.05 -7.97 0.90
C TYR A 206 17.56 -8.02 1.12
N GLY A 207 18.12 -9.23 1.21
CA GLY A 207 19.54 -9.43 1.44
C GLY A 207 19.84 -10.77 2.12
N ARG A 208 21.03 -10.86 2.71
CA ARG A 208 21.49 -12.05 3.45
C ARG A 208 21.35 -11.82 4.96
N GLY A 209 21.41 -12.90 5.72
CA GLY A 209 21.50 -12.89 7.18
C GLY A 209 20.17 -13.10 7.91
N GLY A 210 19.02 -12.99 7.25
CA GLY A 210 17.71 -13.20 7.89
C GLY A 210 17.32 -12.11 8.90
N SER A 211 16.13 -12.24 9.48
CA SER A 211 15.57 -11.29 10.45
C SER A 211 15.54 -11.87 11.86
N ASP A 212 15.93 -11.08 12.85
CA ASP A 212 15.85 -11.48 14.26
C ASP A 212 14.41 -11.67 14.72
N LEU A 213 13.48 -10.84 14.19
CA LEU A 213 12.05 -11.05 14.38
C LEU A 213 11.64 -12.46 13.90
N ILE A 214 12.03 -12.81 12.66
CA ILE A 214 11.63 -14.11 12.10
C ILE A 214 12.30 -15.27 12.84
N ARG A 215 13.55 -15.13 13.27
CA ARG A 215 14.18 -16.15 14.15
C ARG A 215 13.43 -16.33 15.46
N ALA A 216 12.96 -15.24 16.07
CA ALA A 216 12.17 -15.34 17.29
C ALA A 216 10.84 -16.06 17.03
N VAL A 217 10.16 -15.73 15.93
CA VAL A 217 8.94 -16.41 15.46
C VAL A 217 9.19 -17.91 15.24
N GLN A 218 10.25 -18.26 14.52
CA GLN A 218 10.62 -19.64 14.22
C GLN A 218 10.89 -20.45 15.49
N ARG A 219 11.63 -19.87 16.45
CA ARG A 219 11.84 -20.51 17.77
C ARG A 219 10.53 -20.76 18.51
N ARG A 220 9.61 -19.77 18.48
CA ARG A 220 8.29 -19.87 19.10
C ARG A 220 7.45 -20.98 18.48
N LEU A 221 7.56 -21.18 17.16
CA LEU A 221 6.79 -22.18 16.40
C LEU A 221 7.48 -23.55 16.33
N GLY A 222 8.72 -23.67 16.82
CA GLY A 222 9.47 -24.93 16.77
C GLY A 222 9.88 -25.37 15.37
N CYS A 223 10.03 -24.43 14.43
CA CYS A 223 10.51 -24.74 13.08
C CYS A 223 11.98 -24.30 12.85
N GLY A 224 12.55 -24.63 11.69
CA GLY A 224 13.94 -24.29 11.35
C GLY A 224 14.23 -22.80 11.50
N VAL A 225 15.33 -22.44 12.20
CA VAL A 225 15.64 -21.06 12.61
C VAL A 225 16.70 -20.48 11.68
N ASP A 226 16.29 -20.03 10.50
CA ASP A 226 17.15 -19.36 9.51
C ASP A 226 16.92 -17.83 9.41
N GLY A 227 15.83 -17.33 10.02
CA GLY A 227 15.45 -15.93 9.96
C GLY A 227 14.74 -15.54 8.66
N LEU A 228 14.35 -16.51 7.84
CA LEU A 228 13.66 -16.27 6.58
C LEU A 228 12.15 -16.53 6.71
N LEU A 229 11.36 -15.57 6.27
CA LEU A 229 9.92 -15.73 6.14
C LEU A 229 9.61 -16.47 4.83
N GLY A 230 10.10 -17.70 4.74
CA GLY A 230 9.93 -18.61 3.61
C GLY A 230 8.73 -19.53 3.77
N PRO A 231 8.54 -20.52 2.85
CA PRO A 231 7.36 -21.37 2.81
C PRO A 231 7.16 -22.19 4.10
N ALA A 232 8.22 -22.71 4.70
CA ALA A 232 8.14 -23.48 5.95
C ALA A 232 7.66 -22.60 7.11
N THR A 233 8.22 -21.40 7.25
CA THR A 233 7.84 -20.44 8.30
C THR A 233 6.39 -19.97 8.11
N ILE A 234 5.97 -19.69 6.86
CA ILE A 234 4.59 -19.26 6.58
C ILE A 234 3.60 -20.36 6.93
N ARG A 235 3.87 -21.60 6.52
CA ARG A 235 3.01 -22.75 6.90
C ARG A 235 2.94 -22.95 8.41
N ALA A 236 4.06 -22.79 9.11
CA ALA A 236 4.08 -22.90 10.58
C ALA A 236 3.22 -21.78 11.23
N ILE A 237 3.26 -20.55 10.73
CA ILE A 237 2.40 -19.45 11.17
C ILE A 237 0.93 -19.76 10.88
N GLN A 238 0.62 -20.27 9.69
CA GLN A 238 -0.72 -20.65 9.29
C GLN A 238 -1.28 -21.78 10.16
N ALA A 239 -0.47 -22.81 10.42
CA ALA A 239 -0.80 -23.91 11.33
C ALA A 239 -1.09 -23.40 12.75
N TYR A 240 -0.25 -22.49 13.25
CA TYR A 240 -0.41 -21.90 14.59
C TYR A 240 -1.76 -21.16 14.74
N TYR A 241 -2.23 -20.52 13.67
CA TYR A 241 -3.52 -19.84 13.64
C TYR A 241 -4.68 -20.70 13.13
N GLY A 242 -4.48 -21.98 12.86
CA GLY A 242 -5.52 -22.89 12.35
C GLY A 242 -5.99 -22.55 10.93
N LEU A 243 -5.13 -21.98 10.10
CA LEU A 243 -5.41 -21.59 8.72
C LEU A 243 -4.93 -22.66 7.73
N ALA A 244 -5.43 -22.58 6.48
CA ALA A 244 -4.91 -23.38 5.37
C ALA A 244 -3.41 -23.10 5.16
N GLN A 245 -2.60 -24.17 5.07
CA GLN A 245 -1.15 -24.10 4.99
C GLN A 245 -0.67 -24.07 3.54
N ASP A 246 -1.05 -23.02 2.81
CA ASP A 246 -0.75 -22.83 1.39
C ASP A 246 0.60 -22.14 1.12
N ALA A 247 1.33 -21.76 2.17
CA ALA A 247 2.56 -20.97 2.09
C ALA A 247 2.36 -19.55 1.49
N SER A 248 1.13 -19.06 1.41
CA SER A 248 0.84 -17.68 1.01
C SER A 248 0.54 -16.81 2.22
N PHE A 249 1.42 -15.86 2.54
CA PHE A 249 1.14 -14.88 3.61
C PHE A 249 0.13 -13.85 3.11
N GLY A 250 -1.11 -14.30 2.95
CA GLY A 250 -2.22 -13.50 2.45
C GLY A 250 -2.96 -12.72 3.54
N PRO A 251 -4.02 -11.97 3.17
CA PRO A 251 -4.78 -11.14 4.11
C PRO A 251 -5.41 -11.91 5.27
N ALA A 252 -5.77 -13.19 5.09
CA ALA A 252 -6.28 -14.03 6.18
C ALA A 252 -5.20 -14.28 7.25
N THR A 253 -3.99 -14.63 6.83
CA THR A 253 -2.83 -14.82 7.73
C THR A 253 -2.47 -13.51 8.43
N ALA A 254 -2.48 -12.38 7.70
CA ALA A 254 -2.21 -11.08 8.27
C ALA A 254 -3.24 -10.67 9.34
N ARG A 255 -4.53 -10.87 9.09
CA ARG A 255 -5.59 -10.57 10.08
C ARG A 255 -5.49 -11.43 11.33
N ALA A 256 -5.19 -12.72 11.18
CA ALA A 256 -4.99 -13.62 12.33
C ALA A 256 -3.81 -13.14 13.19
N LEU A 257 -2.68 -12.81 12.55
CA LEU A 257 -1.53 -12.22 13.22
C LEU A 257 -1.89 -10.91 13.94
N GLN A 258 -2.52 -9.96 13.26
CA GLN A 258 -2.90 -8.67 13.83
C GLN A 258 -3.84 -8.81 15.03
N THR A 259 -4.81 -9.73 14.94
CA THR A 259 -5.72 -10.04 16.05
C THR A 259 -4.97 -10.57 17.26
N ALA A 260 -4.04 -11.49 17.05
CA ALA A 260 -3.22 -12.06 18.13
C ALA A 260 -2.30 -10.99 18.76
N LEU A 261 -1.65 -10.16 17.92
CA LEU A 261 -0.78 -9.08 18.38
C LEU A 261 -1.55 -8.03 19.23
N ASN A 262 -2.80 -7.75 18.90
CA ASN A 262 -3.65 -6.86 19.71
C ASN A 262 -3.96 -7.43 21.09
N GLN A 263 -3.85 -8.73 21.25
CA GLN A 263 -3.96 -9.42 22.53
C GLN A 263 -2.59 -9.64 23.20
N ASN A 264 -1.52 -8.98 22.69
CA ASN A 264 -0.11 -9.19 23.09
C ASN A 264 0.31 -10.66 23.04
N ARG A 265 -0.19 -11.41 22.07
CA ARG A 265 0.10 -12.85 21.86
C ARG A 265 0.67 -13.10 20.47
N PHE A 266 1.49 -14.12 20.40
CA PHE A 266 1.95 -14.78 19.18
C PHE A 266 2.13 -16.25 19.50
#